data_d10921755d547c5982169bf5ea4515d8
#
_entry.id   d10921755d547c5982169bf5ea4515d8
#
_cell.length_a   1.000
_cell.length_b   1.000
_cell.length_c   1.000
_cell.angle_alpha   90.00
_cell.angle_beta   90.00
_cell.angle_gamma   90.00
#
_symmetry.space_group_name_H-M   'P 1'
#
loop_
_entity.id
_entity.type
_entity.pdbx_description
1 polymer ?
#
loop_
_entity_poly.entity_id
_entity_poly.type
_entity_poly.pdbx_seq_one_letter_code
_entity_poly.pdbx_strand_id
1 'polypeptide(L)'
;MQKQDIENRKTFRIFVWASFLNDLGSDIIHPIWPIFVTSILRANMAALGFLDGLGDALVSISTAVSGYLSDRLKKRKIFVWTGYFLGALSRIGYSLSTIWPHLIPFKIIDRTGKIRSAPRDAIVADISTDENRGKNFGFLRTMDHLGAVFGIIICIIFFKILGYKILFAIAAIPTFVSALLVFLFIKEKKSEKVKIYRGITLKDLDRNFKFFLILSSIFSLGAFSYSFLLIYAKNFGFKVGFVPVLYLIYTASASLFSLPFGKLSDKIGRKSVLILSFLLWALVCLILILSPSQMMIIFTFILYGAHKGALEPVQKTFVSELAPEEFKASCLGGYQMVIGLCALPASFIAGLLWEGLGMSAPFYFSLFLTIVSGFMLFFVKKHR
;
A
#
# COMPACT_ATOMS: atom_id res chain seq x y z
N MET A 1 29.91 9.93 -22.48
CA MET A 1 29.16 10.58 -21.40
C MET A 1 27.79 11.11 -21.85
N GLN A 2 27.69 12.07 -22.76
CA GLN A 2 26.40 12.67 -23.17
C GLN A 2 25.33 11.68 -23.68
N LYS A 3 25.68 10.66 -24.48
CA LYS A 3 24.71 9.67 -25.01
C LYS A 3 24.08 8.80 -23.88
N GLN A 4 24.87 8.42 -22.88
CA GLN A 4 24.41 7.64 -21.73
C GLN A 4 23.45 8.45 -20.85
N ASP A 5 23.75 9.74 -20.63
CA ASP A 5 22.88 10.63 -19.85
C ASP A 5 21.53 10.86 -20.51
N ILE A 6 21.52 11.01 -21.85
CA ILE A 6 20.28 11.13 -22.63
C ILE A 6 19.44 9.85 -22.49
N GLU A 7 20.05 8.68 -22.58
CA GLU A 7 19.37 7.39 -22.45
C GLU A 7 18.82 7.19 -21.01
N ASN A 8 19.58 7.56 -19.98
CA ASN A 8 19.13 7.49 -18.59
C ASN A 8 17.94 8.43 -18.34
N ARG A 9 17.97 9.67 -18.81
CA ARG A 9 16.85 10.61 -18.72
C ARG A 9 15.60 10.10 -19.46
N LYS A 10 15.77 9.49 -20.64
CA LYS A 10 14.67 8.88 -21.38
C LYS A 10 14.06 7.72 -20.58
N THR A 11 14.87 6.81 -20.07
CA THR A 11 14.45 5.68 -19.22
C THR A 11 13.70 6.15 -18.00
N PHE A 12 14.21 7.17 -17.31
CA PHE A 12 13.54 7.76 -16.14
C PHE A 12 12.16 8.32 -16.49
N ARG A 13 12.03 9.11 -17.56
CA ARG A 13 10.75 9.66 -18.02
C ARG A 13 9.73 8.57 -18.35
N ILE A 14 10.17 7.47 -18.95
CA ILE A 14 9.28 6.32 -19.25
C ILE A 14 8.73 5.73 -17.96
N PHE A 15 9.56 5.51 -16.93
CA PHE A 15 9.09 5.00 -15.64
C PHE A 15 8.16 5.97 -14.93
N VAL A 16 8.41 7.27 -15.00
CA VAL A 16 7.54 8.31 -14.45
C VAL A 16 6.14 8.24 -15.06
N TRP A 17 6.03 8.17 -16.38
CA TRP A 17 4.74 8.06 -17.05
C TRP A 17 4.07 6.70 -16.87
N ALA A 18 4.83 5.61 -16.88
CA ALA A 18 4.31 4.28 -16.62
C ALA A 18 3.74 4.16 -15.20
N SER A 19 4.41 4.74 -14.20
CA SER A 19 3.91 4.79 -12.82
C SER A 19 2.63 5.62 -12.70
N PHE A 20 2.62 6.83 -13.27
CA PHE A 20 1.44 7.68 -13.30
C PHE A 20 0.22 6.96 -13.89
N LEU A 21 0.36 6.38 -15.07
CA LEU A 21 -0.73 5.68 -15.77
C LEU A 21 -1.20 4.43 -15.01
N ASN A 22 -0.28 3.69 -14.39
CA ASN A 22 -0.65 2.54 -13.59
C ASN A 22 -1.47 2.94 -12.36
N ASP A 23 -1.06 3.98 -11.63
CA ASP A 23 -1.73 4.41 -10.42
C ASP A 23 -3.04 5.12 -10.75
N LEU A 24 -3.10 5.87 -11.85
CA LEU A 24 -4.35 6.36 -12.42
C LEU A 24 -5.37 5.21 -12.60
N GLY A 25 -4.96 4.13 -13.26
CA GLY A 25 -5.86 2.99 -13.46
C GLY A 25 -6.18 2.25 -12.15
N SER A 26 -5.24 2.13 -11.18
CA SER A 26 -5.51 1.48 -9.88
C SER A 26 -6.58 2.26 -9.10
N ASP A 27 -6.46 3.56 -9.07
CA ASP A 27 -7.26 4.42 -8.22
C ASP A 27 -8.60 4.83 -8.83
N ILE A 28 -8.88 4.44 -10.07
CA ILE A 28 -10.27 4.36 -10.59
C ILE A 28 -11.05 3.27 -9.82
N ILE A 29 -10.41 2.17 -9.42
CA ILE A 29 -11.04 0.98 -8.81
C ILE A 29 -11.12 1.09 -7.29
N HIS A 30 -10.04 1.48 -6.63
CA HIS A 30 -9.90 1.44 -5.17
C HIS A 30 -11.07 2.08 -4.40
N PRO A 31 -11.59 3.27 -4.77
CA PRO A 31 -12.68 3.91 -4.02
C PRO A 31 -14.00 3.14 -4.05
N ILE A 32 -14.26 2.41 -5.12
CA ILE A 32 -15.53 1.70 -5.33
C ILE A 32 -15.41 0.18 -5.15
N TRP A 33 -14.18 -0.32 -4.95
CA TRP A 33 -13.89 -1.75 -4.77
C TRP A 33 -14.73 -2.38 -3.66
N PRO A 34 -14.76 -1.87 -2.41
CA PRO A 34 -15.49 -2.54 -1.35
C PRO A 34 -16.99 -2.57 -1.59
N ILE A 35 -17.54 -1.55 -2.24
CA ILE A 35 -18.96 -1.51 -2.60
C ILE A 35 -19.26 -2.50 -3.73
N PHE A 36 -18.38 -2.62 -4.72
CA PHE A 36 -18.54 -3.62 -5.78
C PHE A 36 -18.56 -5.04 -5.20
N VAL A 37 -17.61 -5.36 -4.31
CA VAL A 37 -17.53 -6.68 -3.68
C VAL A 37 -18.77 -6.97 -2.84
N THR A 38 -19.19 -6.06 -1.98
CA THR A 38 -20.27 -6.33 -1.02
C THR A 38 -21.67 -6.11 -1.59
N SER A 39 -21.87 -5.05 -2.40
CA SER A 39 -23.23 -4.67 -2.83
C SER A 39 -23.60 -5.24 -4.19
N ILE A 40 -22.63 -5.38 -5.12
CA ILE A 40 -22.89 -5.91 -6.45
C ILE A 40 -22.68 -7.42 -6.50
N LEU A 41 -21.54 -7.90 -5.98
CA LEU A 41 -21.24 -9.34 -5.96
C LEU A 41 -21.76 -10.06 -4.71
N ARG A 42 -22.45 -9.32 -3.81
CA ARG A 42 -23.11 -9.81 -2.59
C ARG A 42 -22.19 -10.64 -1.67
N ALA A 43 -20.89 -10.28 -1.64
CA ALA A 43 -19.96 -10.85 -0.69
C ALA A 43 -20.26 -10.30 0.73
N ASN A 44 -20.09 -11.15 1.74
CA ASN A 44 -20.11 -10.70 3.13
C ASN A 44 -18.79 -9.98 3.51
N MET A 45 -18.73 -9.41 4.70
CA MET A 45 -17.56 -8.67 5.14
C MET A 45 -16.35 -9.58 5.40
N ALA A 46 -16.56 -10.85 5.76
CA ALA A 46 -15.48 -11.83 5.89
C ALA A 46 -14.81 -12.11 4.52
N ALA A 47 -15.59 -12.26 3.45
CA ALA A 47 -15.06 -12.42 2.09
C ALA A 47 -14.33 -11.16 1.61
N LEU A 48 -14.85 -9.96 1.89
CA LEU A 48 -14.16 -8.70 1.60
C LEU A 48 -12.81 -8.63 2.34
N GLY A 49 -12.83 -8.92 3.65
CA GLY A 49 -11.63 -8.94 4.48
C GLY A 49 -10.60 -9.97 4.00
N PHE A 50 -11.05 -11.16 3.59
CA PHE A 50 -10.18 -12.17 2.97
C PHE A 50 -9.54 -11.68 1.66
N LEU A 51 -10.33 -11.09 0.75
CA LEU A 51 -9.82 -10.58 -0.53
C LEU A 51 -8.80 -9.46 -0.33
N ASP A 52 -9.05 -8.53 0.57
CA ASP A 52 -8.16 -7.41 0.82
C ASP A 52 -6.88 -7.86 1.55
N GLY A 53 -7.02 -8.66 2.61
CA GLY A 53 -5.88 -9.19 3.34
C GLY A 53 -5.01 -10.13 2.48
N LEU A 54 -5.62 -10.99 1.65
CA LEU A 54 -4.90 -11.79 0.65
C LEU A 54 -4.11 -10.89 -0.30
N GLY A 55 -4.73 -9.78 -0.72
CA GLY A 55 -4.09 -8.80 -1.58
C GLY A 55 -2.82 -8.23 -0.96
N ASP A 56 -2.88 -7.77 0.28
CA ASP A 56 -1.74 -7.13 0.97
C ASP A 56 -0.62 -8.13 1.27
N ALA A 57 -0.97 -9.36 1.65
CA ALA A 57 0.00 -10.44 1.84
C ALA A 57 0.74 -10.76 0.54
N LEU A 58 0.01 -10.89 -0.58
CA LEU A 58 0.59 -11.15 -1.90
C LEU A 58 1.50 -10.01 -2.39
N VAL A 59 1.16 -8.75 -2.13
CA VAL A 59 2.03 -7.61 -2.44
C VAL A 59 3.38 -7.75 -1.75
N SER A 60 3.36 -8.07 -0.47
CA SER A 60 4.59 -8.21 0.34
C SER A 60 5.46 -9.36 -0.15
N ILE A 61 4.86 -10.53 -0.41
CA ILE A 61 5.57 -11.70 -0.96
C ILE A 61 6.13 -11.37 -2.35
N SER A 62 5.29 -10.82 -3.24
CA SER A 62 5.67 -10.54 -4.64
C SER A 62 6.82 -9.54 -4.73
N THR A 63 6.81 -8.51 -3.90
CA THR A 63 7.87 -7.50 -3.86
C THR A 63 9.19 -8.11 -3.36
N ALA A 64 9.16 -8.90 -2.29
CA ALA A 64 10.34 -9.55 -1.75
C ALA A 64 10.95 -10.57 -2.74
N VAL A 65 10.11 -11.44 -3.30
CA VAL A 65 10.53 -12.47 -4.25
C VAL A 65 11.08 -11.83 -5.54
N SER A 66 10.43 -10.79 -6.07
CA SER A 66 10.88 -10.16 -7.32
C SER A 66 12.20 -9.41 -7.15
N GLY A 67 12.42 -8.77 -6.00
CA GLY A 67 13.70 -8.15 -5.68
C GLY A 67 14.84 -9.18 -5.76
N TYR A 68 14.70 -10.29 -5.05
CA TYR A 68 15.68 -11.38 -5.06
C TYR A 68 15.88 -12.00 -6.45
N LEU A 69 14.79 -12.38 -7.13
CA LEU A 69 14.87 -13.04 -8.43
C LEU A 69 15.43 -12.14 -9.53
N SER A 70 15.04 -10.87 -9.56
CA SER A 70 15.52 -9.92 -10.57
C SER A 70 17.02 -9.67 -10.46
N ASP A 71 17.53 -9.62 -9.23
CA ASP A 71 18.96 -9.47 -8.98
C ASP A 71 19.74 -10.75 -9.33
N ARG A 72 19.23 -11.92 -8.97
CA ARG A 72 19.85 -13.20 -9.30
C ARG A 72 19.88 -13.47 -10.80
N LEU A 73 18.80 -13.18 -11.51
CA LEU A 73 18.68 -13.40 -12.95
C LEU A 73 19.35 -12.28 -13.76
N LYS A 74 19.74 -11.17 -13.12
CA LYS A 74 20.25 -9.94 -13.77
C LYS A 74 19.33 -9.43 -14.88
N LYS A 75 18.02 -9.66 -14.74
CA LYS A 75 16.96 -9.24 -15.66
C LYS A 75 15.89 -8.51 -14.87
N ARG A 76 15.73 -7.23 -15.07
CA ARG A 76 14.79 -6.39 -14.33
C ARG A 76 13.59 -5.96 -15.15
N LYS A 77 13.82 -5.66 -16.44
CA LYS A 77 12.77 -5.19 -17.36
C LYS A 77 11.59 -6.15 -17.42
N ILE A 78 11.86 -7.47 -17.50
CA ILE A 78 10.82 -8.49 -17.61
C ILE A 78 9.85 -8.44 -16.43
N PHE A 79 10.35 -8.29 -15.21
CA PHE A 79 9.50 -8.18 -14.00
C PHE A 79 8.64 -6.91 -14.03
N VAL A 80 9.18 -5.82 -14.59
CA VAL A 80 8.45 -4.54 -14.59
C VAL A 80 7.30 -4.56 -15.59
N TRP A 81 7.54 -4.91 -16.86
CA TRP A 81 6.47 -4.89 -17.85
C TRP A 81 5.43 -5.99 -17.62
N THR A 82 5.86 -7.20 -17.22
CA THR A 82 4.92 -8.29 -16.88
C THR A 82 4.07 -7.92 -15.66
N GLY A 83 4.65 -7.26 -14.65
CA GLY A 83 3.89 -6.79 -13.50
C GLY A 83 2.80 -5.78 -13.85
N TYR A 84 3.06 -4.84 -14.77
CA TYR A 84 2.03 -3.93 -15.28
C TYR A 84 0.98 -4.67 -16.13
N PHE A 85 1.41 -5.61 -16.98
CA PHE A 85 0.52 -6.42 -17.81
C PHE A 85 -0.46 -7.26 -16.95
N LEU A 86 0.03 -7.93 -15.92
CA LEU A 86 -0.80 -8.68 -14.97
C LEU A 86 -1.83 -7.76 -14.28
N GLY A 87 -1.42 -6.54 -13.91
CA GLY A 87 -2.34 -5.53 -13.38
C GLY A 87 -3.43 -5.11 -14.37
N ALA A 88 -3.13 -4.99 -15.65
CA ALA A 88 -4.14 -4.69 -16.67
C ALA A 88 -5.10 -5.87 -16.89
N LEU A 89 -4.57 -7.08 -16.97
CA LEU A 89 -5.34 -8.31 -17.14
C LEU A 89 -6.33 -8.52 -15.99
N SER A 90 -5.89 -8.31 -14.76
CA SER A 90 -6.74 -8.48 -13.58
C SER A 90 -7.94 -7.52 -13.57
N ARG A 91 -7.76 -6.28 -14.05
CA ARG A 91 -8.85 -5.30 -14.13
C ARG A 91 -9.94 -5.68 -15.12
N ILE A 92 -9.55 -6.28 -16.24
CA ILE A 92 -10.49 -6.88 -17.19
C ILE A 92 -11.23 -8.03 -16.49
N GLY A 93 -10.51 -8.87 -15.75
CA GLY A 93 -11.11 -9.95 -14.97
C GLY A 93 -12.12 -9.48 -13.91
N TYR A 94 -11.80 -8.37 -13.20
CA TYR A 94 -12.75 -7.75 -12.28
C TYR A 94 -14.01 -7.26 -12.99
N SER A 95 -13.88 -6.64 -14.17
CA SER A 95 -15.00 -6.21 -15.00
C SER A 95 -15.94 -7.35 -15.42
N LEU A 96 -15.39 -8.53 -15.68
CA LEU A 96 -16.13 -9.71 -16.10
C LEU A 96 -16.71 -10.52 -14.93
N SER A 97 -16.30 -10.24 -13.70
CA SER A 97 -16.74 -11.00 -12.52
C SER A 97 -18.22 -10.81 -12.23
N THR A 98 -18.93 -11.90 -11.95
CA THR A 98 -20.37 -11.92 -11.66
C THR A 98 -20.69 -12.38 -10.25
N ILE A 99 -19.78 -13.10 -9.60
CA ILE A 99 -19.84 -13.53 -8.19
C ILE A 99 -18.50 -13.24 -7.54
N TRP A 100 -18.49 -13.06 -6.22
CA TRP A 100 -17.26 -12.69 -5.51
C TRP A 100 -16.10 -13.71 -5.60
N PRO A 101 -16.32 -15.06 -5.66
CA PRO A 101 -15.22 -16.00 -5.81
C PRO A 101 -14.42 -15.82 -7.10
N HIS A 102 -15.05 -15.28 -8.18
CA HIS A 102 -14.33 -14.95 -9.41
C HIS A 102 -13.24 -13.89 -9.19
N LEU A 103 -13.35 -13.09 -8.13
CA LEU A 103 -12.34 -12.07 -7.81
C LEU A 103 -11.05 -12.69 -7.29
N ILE A 104 -11.07 -13.90 -6.69
CA ILE A 104 -9.90 -14.52 -6.07
C ILE A 104 -8.74 -14.66 -7.08
N PRO A 105 -8.90 -15.37 -8.22
CA PRO A 105 -7.82 -15.51 -9.18
C PRO A 105 -7.35 -14.15 -9.73
N PHE A 106 -8.27 -13.23 -10.01
CA PHE A 106 -7.89 -11.91 -10.52
C PHE A 106 -7.21 -11.05 -9.47
N LYS A 107 -7.58 -11.17 -8.19
CA LYS A 107 -6.87 -10.51 -7.08
C LYS A 107 -5.44 -11.07 -6.92
N ILE A 108 -5.27 -12.37 -7.07
CA ILE A 108 -3.95 -13.00 -7.05
C ILE A 108 -3.10 -12.44 -8.20
N ILE A 109 -3.63 -12.40 -9.43
CA ILE A 109 -2.95 -11.87 -10.62
C ILE A 109 -2.57 -10.39 -10.42
N ASP A 110 -3.52 -9.55 -9.95
CA ASP A 110 -3.29 -8.12 -9.70
C ASP A 110 -2.15 -7.89 -8.71
N ARG A 111 -2.22 -8.61 -7.58
CA ARG A 111 -1.26 -8.39 -6.49
C ARG A 111 0.10 -9.02 -6.77
N THR A 112 0.14 -10.14 -7.47
CA THR A 112 1.37 -10.68 -8.05
C THR A 112 2.00 -9.68 -9.04
N GLY A 113 1.21 -8.88 -9.75
CA GLY A 113 1.71 -7.79 -10.59
C GLY A 113 2.60 -6.78 -9.85
N LYS A 114 2.62 -6.75 -8.51
CA LYS A 114 3.56 -5.93 -7.71
C LYS A 114 5.02 -6.42 -7.78
N ILE A 115 5.31 -7.55 -8.45
CA ILE A 115 6.67 -7.97 -8.82
C ILE A 115 7.45 -6.87 -9.56
N ARG A 116 6.77 -5.88 -10.14
CA ARG A 116 7.39 -4.72 -10.81
C ARG A 116 8.09 -3.75 -9.87
N SER A 117 7.69 -3.69 -8.59
CA SER A 117 8.06 -2.59 -7.70
C SER A 117 9.55 -2.55 -7.37
N ALA A 118 10.11 -3.62 -6.83
CA ALA A 118 11.53 -3.67 -6.47
C ALA A 118 12.47 -3.57 -7.70
N PRO A 119 12.23 -4.29 -8.82
CA PRO A 119 13.05 -4.15 -10.04
C PRO A 119 12.97 -2.75 -10.67
N ARG A 120 11.80 -2.09 -10.67
CA ARG A 120 11.65 -0.71 -11.14
C ARG A 120 12.51 0.24 -10.33
N ASP A 121 12.38 0.17 -9.01
CA ASP A 121 13.11 1.05 -8.09
C ASP A 121 14.62 0.81 -8.20
N ALA A 122 15.05 -0.43 -8.43
CA ALA A 122 16.46 -0.76 -8.67
C ALA A 122 16.99 -0.16 -9.99
N ILE A 123 16.20 -0.20 -11.07
CA ILE A 123 16.63 0.46 -12.35
C ILE A 123 16.73 1.97 -12.14
N VAL A 124 15.75 2.59 -11.45
CA VAL A 124 15.78 4.03 -11.17
C VAL A 124 17.00 4.40 -10.32
N ALA A 125 17.38 3.57 -9.36
CA ALA A 125 18.59 3.76 -8.56
C ALA A 125 19.88 3.70 -9.43
N ASP A 126 19.96 2.71 -10.33
CA ASP A 126 21.14 2.49 -11.21
C ASP A 126 21.36 3.63 -12.22
N ILE A 127 20.28 4.26 -12.71
CA ILE A 127 20.39 5.38 -13.66
C ILE A 127 20.52 6.74 -12.97
N SER A 128 20.47 6.77 -11.62
CA SER A 128 20.59 7.96 -10.80
C SER A 128 22.01 8.12 -10.25
N THR A 129 22.49 9.35 -10.17
CA THR A 129 23.71 9.71 -9.42
C THR A 129 23.35 9.92 -7.94
N ASP A 130 24.35 9.89 -7.05
CA ASP A 130 24.12 10.15 -5.61
C ASP A 130 23.48 11.52 -5.37
N GLU A 131 23.81 12.53 -6.20
CA GLU A 131 23.28 13.88 -6.11
C GLU A 131 21.80 13.99 -6.52
N ASN A 132 21.34 13.19 -7.51
CA ASN A 132 19.99 13.31 -8.06
C ASN A 132 19.06 12.17 -7.68
N ARG A 133 19.54 11.14 -6.96
CA ARG A 133 18.76 9.95 -6.59
C ARG A 133 17.52 10.30 -5.78
N GLY A 134 17.68 11.14 -4.74
CA GLY A 134 16.55 11.59 -3.91
C GLY A 134 15.52 12.37 -4.73
N LYS A 135 15.97 13.24 -5.64
CA LYS A 135 15.10 14.00 -6.55
C LYS A 135 14.32 13.09 -7.49
N ASN A 136 14.99 12.10 -8.08
CA ASN A 136 14.35 11.15 -8.99
C ASN A 136 13.28 10.29 -8.29
N PHE A 137 13.59 9.73 -7.13
CA PHE A 137 12.60 8.99 -6.36
C PHE A 137 11.45 9.87 -5.87
N GLY A 138 11.74 11.08 -5.41
CA GLY A 138 10.71 12.05 -5.01
C GLY A 138 9.77 12.39 -6.17
N PHE A 139 10.33 12.66 -7.36
CA PHE A 139 9.54 12.96 -8.54
C PHE A 139 8.69 11.75 -9.01
N LEU A 140 9.26 10.54 -8.97
CA LEU A 140 8.53 9.32 -9.27
C LEU A 140 7.32 9.14 -8.32
N ARG A 141 7.51 9.35 -7.02
CA ARG A 141 6.42 9.27 -6.02
C ARG A 141 5.37 10.37 -6.21
N THR A 142 5.79 11.57 -6.58
CA THR A 142 4.83 12.64 -6.92
C THR A 142 3.93 12.23 -8.09
N MET A 143 4.50 11.59 -9.11
CA MET A 143 3.73 11.12 -10.26
C MET A 143 2.82 9.93 -9.93
N ASP A 144 3.25 9.03 -9.04
CA ASP A 144 2.40 7.98 -8.46
C ASP A 144 1.16 8.61 -7.80
N HIS A 145 1.34 9.59 -6.92
CA HIS A 145 0.24 10.29 -6.23
C HIS A 145 -0.65 11.10 -7.18
N LEU A 146 -0.07 11.78 -8.16
CA LEU A 146 -0.86 12.49 -9.18
C LEU A 146 -1.73 11.50 -9.98
N GLY A 147 -1.17 10.38 -10.40
CA GLY A 147 -1.94 9.31 -11.05
C GLY A 147 -3.11 8.85 -10.20
N ALA A 148 -2.87 8.59 -8.92
CA ALA A 148 -3.91 8.19 -7.98
C ALA A 148 -5.03 9.25 -7.86
N VAL A 149 -4.68 10.53 -7.67
CA VAL A 149 -5.67 11.62 -7.58
C VAL A 149 -6.51 11.72 -8.84
N PHE A 150 -5.90 11.68 -10.03
CA PHE A 150 -6.65 11.71 -11.29
C PHE A 150 -7.53 10.47 -11.46
N GLY A 151 -7.07 9.29 -11.05
CA GLY A 151 -7.87 8.07 -11.06
C GLY A 151 -9.12 8.18 -10.18
N ILE A 152 -8.98 8.70 -8.96
CA ILE A 152 -10.10 8.92 -8.04
C ILE A 152 -11.08 9.96 -8.62
N ILE A 153 -10.59 11.04 -9.22
CA ILE A 153 -11.43 12.07 -9.84
C ILE A 153 -12.24 11.47 -11.00
N ILE A 154 -11.61 10.66 -11.86
CA ILE A 154 -12.31 9.94 -12.93
C ILE A 154 -13.39 9.03 -12.33
N CYS A 155 -13.09 8.30 -11.26
CA CYS A 155 -14.08 7.50 -10.56
C CYS A 155 -15.26 8.34 -10.07
N ILE A 156 -15.02 9.46 -9.39
CA ILE A 156 -16.07 10.35 -8.86
C ILE A 156 -17.00 10.84 -9.97
N ILE A 157 -16.44 11.29 -11.09
CA ILE A 157 -17.19 11.89 -12.20
C ILE A 157 -18.00 10.82 -12.93
N PHE A 158 -17.38 9.71 -13.29
CA PHE A 158 -17.96 8.73 -14.21
C PHE A 158 -18.64 7.54 -13.56
N PHE A 159 -18.45 7.31 -12.25
CA PHE A 159 -19.00 6.14 -11.57
C PHE A 159 -20.53 6.01 -11.71
N LYS A 160 -21.26 7.11 -11.53
CA LYS A 160 -22.74 7.09 -11.63
C LYS A 160 -23.24 6.85 -13.07
N ILE A 161 -22.44 7.21 -14.07
CA ILE A 161 -22.82 7.14 -15.49
C ILE A 161 -22.45 5.76 -16.06
N LEU A 162 -21.24 5.29 -15.80
CA LEU A 162 -20.67 4.09 -16.42
C LEU A 162 -20.85 2.82 -15.57
N GLY A 163 -21.04 2.99 -14.25
CA GLY A 163 -21.07 1.86 -13.32
C GLY A 163 -19.72 1.15 -13.13
N TYR A 164 -19.73 0.12 -12.30
CA TYR A 164 -18.50 -0.55 -11.86
C TYR A 164 -17.74 -1.27 -12.99
N LYS A 165 -18.47 -2.11 -13.77
CA LYS A 165 -17.83 -2.98 -14.77
C LYS A 165 -17.12 -2.20 -15.86
N ILE A 166 -17.77 -1.15 -16.40
CA ILE A 166 -17.18 -0.33 -17.45
C ILE A 166 -15.98 0.45 -16.92
N LEU A 167 -16.08 1.00 -15.69
CA LEU A 167 -14.95 1.69 -15.07
C LEU A 167 -13.75 0.77 -14.85
N PHE A 168 -13.97 -0.48 -14.47
CA PHE A 168 -12.89 -1.45 -14.30
C PHE A 168 -12.23 -1.82 -15.64
N ALA A 169 -13.02 -1.95 -16.71
CA ALA A 169 -12.48 -2.14 -18.06
C ALA A 169 -11.67 -0.92 -18.53
N ILE A 170 -12.17 0.29 -18.32
CA ILE A 170 -11.45 1.55 -18.62
C ILE A 170 -10.15 1.63 -17.81
N ALA A 171 -10.16 1.24 -16.54
CA ALA A 171 -8.98 1.23 -15.68
C ALA A 171 -7.85 0.31 -16.19
N ALA A 172 -8.19 -0.71 -17.00
CA ALA A 172 -7.20 -1.57 -17.62
C ALA A 172 -6.37 -0.85 -18.68
N ILE A 173 -6.95 0.14 -19.40
CA ILE A 173 -6.31 0.84 -20.52
C ILE A 173 -5.02 1.55 -20.09
N PRO A 174 -5.01 2.49 -19.12
CA PRO A 174 -3.79 3.18 -18.74
C PRO A 174 -2.74 2.23 -18.17
N THR A 175 -3.13 1.16 -17.49
CA THR A 175 -2.18 0.16 -17.00
C THR A 175 -1.58 -0.68 -18.11
N PHE A 176 -2.35 -1.03 -19.13
CA PHE A 176 -1.85 -1.71 -20.32
C PHE A 176 -0.86 -0.82 -21.07
N VAL A 177 -1.17 0.47 -21.21
CA VAL A 177 -0.24 1.45 -21.81
C VAL A 177 1.06 1.51 -20.99
N SER A 178 1.00 1.46 -19.66
CA SER A 178 2.19 1.38 -18.80
C SER A 178 3.06 0.17 -19.13
N ALA A 179 2.44 -1.00 -19.33
CA ALA A 179 3.16 -2.21 -19.74
C ALA A 179 3.83 -2.04 -21.12
N LEU A 180 3.11 -1.49 -22.09
CA LEU A 180 3.64 -1.23 -23.44
C LEU A 180 4.79 -0.22 -23.42
N LEU A 181 4.69 0.87 -22.67
CA LEU A 181 5.78 1.85 -22.54
C LEU A 181 7.07 1.19 -22.05
N VAL A 182 6.99 0.35 -21.03
CA VAL A 182 8.16 -0.34 -20.51
C VAL A 182 8.65 -1.41 -21.49
N PHE A 183 7.73 -2.19 -22.07
CA PHE A 183 8.09 -3.25 -23.03
C PHE A 183 8.81 -2.71 -24.27
N LEU A 184 8.29 -1.64 -24.85
CA LEU A 184 8.81 -1.10 -26.13
C LEU A 184 10.04 -0.21 -25.94
N PHE A 185 10.06 0.61 -24.91
CA PHE A 185 11.03 1.70 -24.82
C PHE A 185 12.13 1.50 -23.79
N ILE A 186 12.00 0.56 -22.83
CA ILE A 186 13.08 0.25 -21.89
C ILE A 186 13.95 -0.87 -22.47
N LYS A 187 15.26 -0.65 -22.45
CA LYS A 187 16.24 -1.68 -22.78
C LYS A 187 16.71 -2.40 -21.53
N GLU A 188 16.84 -3.73 -21.60
CA GLU A 188 17.44 -4.51 -20.51
C GLU A 188 18.93 -4.16 -20.40
N LYS A 189 19.34 -3.68 -19.24
CA LYS A 189 20.76 -3.50 -18.93
C LYS A 189 21.17 -4.59 -17.94
N LYS A 190 22.21 -5.35 -18.25
CA LYS A 190 22.79 -6.31 -17.30
C LYS A 190 23.41 -5.52 -16.15
N SER A 191 22.93 -5.73 -14.93
CA SER A 191 23.53 -5.16 -13.73
C SER A 191 24.85 -5.89 -13.43
N GLU A 192 25.96 -5.16 -13.40
CA GLU A 192 27.29 -5.76 -13.10
C GLU A 192 27.54 -5.95 -11.62
N LYS A 193 26.89 -5.16 -10.76
CA LYS A 193 27.11 -5.17 -9.31
C LYS A 193 25.88 -5.74 -8.58
N VAL A 194 25.85 -7.05 -8.42
CA VAL A 194 24.85 -7.67 -7.55
C VAL A 194 25.54 -8.11 -6.26
N LYS A 195 25.27 -7.44 -5.15
CA LYS A 195 25.50 -8.03 -3.83
C LYS A 195 24.42 -9.09 -3.63
N ILE A 196 24.76 -10.34 -3.83
CA ILE A 196 23.86 -11.46 -3.53
C ILE A 196 23.54 -11.39 -2.04
N TYR A 197 22.26 -11.28 -1.73
CA TYR A 197 21.74 -11.31 -0.39
C TYR A 197 22.21 -12.59 0.34
N ARG A 198 22.99 -12.45 1.39
CA ARG A 198 23.24 -13.53 2.37
C ARG A 198 22.07 -13.47 3.34
N GLY A 199 21.26 -14.53 3.37
CA GLY A 199 20.09 -14.60 4.25
C GLY A 199 20.46 -14.24 5.70
N ILE A 200 19.67 -13.34 6.29
CA ILE A 200 19.74 -13.05 7.72
C ILE A 200 18.75 -13.98 8.43
N THR A 201 19.16 -14.58 9.53
CA THR A 201 18.28 -15.39 10.36
C THR A 201 17.73 -14.54 11.50
N LEU A 202 16.57 -14.92 12.04
CA LEU A 202 16.01 -14.24 13.22
C LEU A 202 16.97 -14.24 14.41
N LYS A 203 17.95 -15.17 14.46
CA LYS A 203 18.96 -15.25 15.53
C LYS A 203 19.93 -14.07 15.47
N ASP A 204 20.24 -13.60 14.27
CA ASP A 204 21.22 -12.52 14.02
C ASP A 204 20.66 -11.11 14.33
N LEU A 205 19.35 -11.01 14.56
CA LEU A 205 18.69 -9.75 14.86
C LEU A 205 18.82 -9.40 16.35
N ASP A 206 19.05 -8.11 16.63
CA ASP A 206 19.05 -7.58 18.00
C ASP A 206 17.70 -7.80 18.71
N ARG A 207 17.76 -7.93 20.04
CA ARG A 207 16.56 -8.12 20.88
C ARG A 207 15.55 -6.99 20.71
N ASN A 208 16.02 -5.78 20.58
CA ASN A 208 15.20 -4.58 20.41
C ASN A 208 14.46 -4.59 19.07
N PHE A 209 15.15 -5.00 17.98
CA PHE A 209 14.51 -5.20 16.68
C PHE A 209 13.43 -6.29 16.73
N LYS A 210 13.72 -7.44 17.33
CA LYS A 210 12.74 -8.54 17.51
C LYS A 210 11.51 -8.06 18.26
N PHE A 211 11.72 -7.32 19.34
CA PHE A 211 10.63 -6.78 20.14
C PHE A 211 9.78 -5.77 19.34
N PHE A 212 10.42 -4.89 18.55
CA PHE A 212 9.72 -3.98 17.66
C PHE A 212 8.94 -4.71 16.55
N LEU A 213 9.50 -5.78 16.01
CA LEU A 213 8.82 -6.64 15.02
C LEU A 213 7.55 -7.28 15.63
N ILE A 214 7.62 -7.81 16.84
CA ILE A 214 6.49 -8.43 17.53
C ILE A 214 5.38 -7.41 17.78
N LEU A 215 5.71 -6.25 18.39
CA LEU A 215 4.68 -5.22 18.66
C LEU A 215 4.04 -4.69 17.37
N SER A 216 4.83 -4.55 16.30
CA SER A 216 4.31 -4.12 15.00
C SER A 216 3.43 -5.18 14.36
N SER A 217 3.73 -6.46 14.56
CA SER A 217 2.87 -7.57 14.13
C SER A 217 1.54 -7.57 14.88
N ILE A 218 1.55 -7.35 16.21
CA ILE A 218 0.34 -7.21 17.02
C ILE A 218 -0.50 -6.02 16.55
N PHE A 219 0.13 -4.86 16.31
CA PHE A 219 -0.56 -3.70 15.76
C PHE A 219 -1.18 -4.01 14.40
N SER A 220 -0.43 -4.68 13.50
CA SER A 220 -0.88 -5.02 12.15
C SER A 220 -2.04 -6.00 12.15
N LEU A 221 -2.15 -6.90 13.14
CA LEU A 221 -3.31 -7.77 13.31
C LEU A 221 -4.59 -6.98 13.67
N GLY A 222 -4.46 -5.77 14.23
CA GLY A 222 -5.56 -4.83 14.44
C GLY A 222 -5.78 -3.85 13.29
N ALA A 223 -4.85 -3.73 12.35
CA ALA A 223 -4.89 -2.76 11.25
C ALA A 223 -5.48 -3.38 9.99
N PHE A 224 -6.79 -3.52 9.95
CA PHE A 224 -7.52 -4.05 8.80
C PHE A 224 -7.64 -3.03 7.64
N SER A 225 -8.15 -3.49 6.48
CA SER A 225 -8.29 -2.71 5.25
C SER A 225 -9.16 -1.44 5.41
N TYR A 226 -8.81 -0.37 4.69
CA TYR A 226 -9.62 0.85 4.56
C TYR A 226 -11.03 0.57 4.04
N SER A 227 -11.24 -0.54 3.38
CA SER A 227 -12.56 -0.97 2.87
C SER A 227 -13.61 -1.03 3.96
N PHE A 228 -13.23 -1.40 5.19
CA PHE A 228 -14.15 -1.44 6.33
C PHE A 228 -14.66 -0.05 6.72
N LEU A 229 -13.80 0.97 6.66
CA LEU A 229 -14.21 2.35 6.93
C LEU A 229 -15.18 2.86 5.86
N LEU A 230 -14.94 2.53 4.58
CA LEU A 230 -15.83 2.93 3.48
C LEU A 230 -17.19 2.24 3.56
N ILE A 231 -17.22 0.94 3.90
CA ILE A 231 -18.48 0.22 4.10
C ILE A 231 -19.21 0.70 5.37
N TYR A 232 -18.47 1.02 6.45
CA TYR A 232 -19.05 1.64 7.63
C TYR A 232 -19.77 2.95 7.27
N ALA A 233 -19.09 3.85 6.56
CA ALA A 233 -19.67 5.11 6.12
C ALA A 233 -20.92 4.89 5.25
N LYS A 234 -20.88 3.96 4.29
CA LYS A 234 -22.04 3.60 3.47
C LYS A 234 -23.22 3.13 4.33
N ASN A 235 -22.99 2.22 5.27
CA ASN A 235 -24.03 1.66 6.16
C ASN A 235 -24.59 2.72 7.13
N PHE A 236 -23.79 3.74 7.43
CA PHE A 236 -24.19 4.88 8.25
C PHE A 236 -25.01 5.95 7.50
N GLY A 237 -25.33 5.72 6.23
CA GLY A 237 -26.23 6.56 5.44
C GLY A 237 -25.55 7.48 4.42
N PHE A 238 -24.24 7.36 4.17
CA PHE A 238 -23.63 8.07 3.06
C PHE A 238 -24.08 7.51 1.72
N LYS A 239 -24.46 8.41 0.81
CA LYS A 239 -24.80 8.04 -0.57
C LYS A 239 -23.59 7.35 -1.22
N VAL A 240 -23.84 6.26 -1.96
CA VAL A 240 -22.80 5.48 -2.63
C VAL A 240 -21.87 6.35 -3.50
N GLY A 241 -22.42 7.35 -4.18
CA GLY A 241 -21.63 8.29 -4.99
C GLY A 241 -20.72 9.22 -4.18
N PHE A 242 -20.88 9.32 -2.86
CA PHE A 242 -20.00 10.11 -2.00
C PHE A 242 -18.82 9.28 -1.42
N VAL A 243 -18.91 7.95 -1.44
CA VAL A 243 -17.87 7.08 -0.91
C VAL A 243 -16.50 7.31 -1.58
N PRO A 244 -16.39 7.50 -2.90
CA PRO A 244 -15.12 7.87 -3.54
C PRO A 244 -14.53 9.19 -3.03
N VAL A 245 -15.38 10.14 -2.61
CA VAL A 245 -14.92 11.42 -2.02
C VAL A 245 -14.27 11.16 -0.65
N LEU A 246 -14.83 10.26 0.17
CA LEU A 246 -14.23 9.88 1.45
C LEU A 246 -12.85 9.22 1.24
N TYR A 247 -12.72 8.39 0.22
CA TYR A 247 -11.44 7.80 -0.16
C TYR A 247 -10.43 8.88 -0.61
N LEU A 248 -10.88 9.88 -1.38
CA LEU A 248 -10.04 11.01 -1.77
C LEU A 248 -9.56 11.80 -0.54
N ILE A 249 -10.45 12.09 0.41
CA ILE A 249 -10.11 12.78 1.66
C ILE A 249 -9.03 12.01 2.43
N TYR A 250 -9.19 10.69 2.56
CA TYR A 250 -8.21 9.82 3.20
C TYR A 250 -6.84 9.88 2.49
N THR A 251 -6.79 9.66 1.19
CA THR A 251 -5.53 9.61 0.43
C THR A 251 -4.84 10.96 0.35
N ALA A 252 -5.61 12.05 0.18
CA ALA A 252 -5.09 13.41 0.21
C ALA A 252 -4.50 13.75 1.59
N SER A 253 -5.21 13.41 2.67
CA SER A 253 -4.71 13.61 4.04
C SER A 253 -3.44 12.81 4.30
N ALA A 254 -3.38 11.54 3.89
CA ALA A 254 -2.19 10.71 4.05
C ALA A 254 -0.96 11.33 3.35
N SER A 255 -1.15 11.81 2.12
CA SER A 255 -0.09 12.48 1.35
C SER A 255 0.34 13.80 2.00
N LEU A 256 -0.60 14.63 2.43
CA LEU A 256 -0.35 15.94 3.03
C LEU A 256 0.42 15.82 4.35
N PHE A 257 0.06 14.86 5.19
CA PHE A 257 0.66 14.68 6.51
C PHE A 257 1.97 13.87 6.49
N SER A 258 2.30 13.14 5.43
CA SER A 258 3.49 12.29 5.35
C SER A 258 4.79 13.07 5.56
N LEU A 259 4.99 14.16 4.83
CA LEU A 259 6.19 14.98 4.96
C LEU A 259 6.29 15.74 6.31
N PRO A 260 5.24 16.41 6.82
CA PRO A 260 5.25 17.00 8.13
C PRO A 260 5.59 16.04 9.26
N PHE A 261 4.96 14.85 9.30
CA PHE A 261 5.27 13.85 10.33
C PHE A 261 6.65 13.22 10.16
N GLY A 262 7.13 13.05 8.92
CA GLY A 262 8.50 12.64 8.66
C GLY A 262 9.49 13.63 9.31
N LYS A 263 9.36 14.93 9.02
CA LYS A 263 10.19 15.99 9.60
C LYS A 263 10.02 16.11 11.13
N LEU A 264 8.80 15.94 11.63
CA LEU A 264 8.54 15.95 13.07
C LEU A 264 9.27 14.80 13.75
N SER A 265 9.29 13.60 13.12
CA SER A 265 9.98 12.45 13.67
C SER A 265 11.50 12.61 13.75
N ASP A 266 12.09 13.45 12.87
CA ASP A 266 13.51 13.84 12.97
C ASP A 266 13.77 14.72 14.21
N LYS A 267 12.80 15.57 14.60
CA LYS A 267 12.95 16.52 15.71
C LYS A 267 12.65 15.89 17.08
N ILE A 268 11.51 15.21 17.22
CA ILE A 268 11.04 14.67 18.52
C ILE A 268 11.30 13.16 18.69
N GLY A 269 11.87 12.53 17.66
CA GLY A 269 12.21 11.12 17.62
C GLY A 269 11.11 10.22 17.02
N ARG A 270 11.54 9.12 16.40
CA ARG A 270 10.66 8.15 15.69
C ARG A 270 9.58 7.58 16.59
N LYS A 271 9.97 7.15 17.77
CA LYS A 271 9.06 6.54 18.77
C LYS A 271 7.90 7.46 19.13
N SER A 272 8.15 8.76 19.34
CA SER A 272 7.11 9.73 19.71
C SER A 272 6.07 9.89 18.61
N VAL A 273 6.50 9.93 17.34
CA VAL A 273 5.57 10.05 16.21
C VAL A 273 4.83 8.72 15.94
N LEU A 274 5.44 7.56 16.20
CA LEU A 274 4.72 6.28 16.17
C LEU A 274 3.64 6.19 17.23
N ILE A 275 3.90 6.65 18.46
CA ILE A 275 2.88 6.76 19.52
C ILE A 275 1.75 7.68 19.06
N LEU A 276 2.07 8.86 18.52
CA LEU A 276 1.07 9.78 17.98
C LEU A 276 0.21 9.12 16.89
N SER A 277 0.85 8.36 15.99
CA SER A 277 0.13 7.60 14.96
C SER A 277 -0.84 6.58 15.56
N PHE A 278 -0.42 5.83 16.59
CA PHE A 278 -1.30 4.89 17.30
C PHE A 278 -2.45 5.59 18.00
N LEU A 279 -2.21 6.76 18.60
CA LEU A 279 -3.26 7.58 19.21
C LEU A 279 -4.27 8.09 18.17
N LEU A 280 -3.82 8.52 16.99
CA LEU A 280 -4.71 8.92 15.89
C LEU A 280 -5.60 7.75 15.45
N TRP A 281 -5.05 6.54 15.32
CA TRP A 281 -5.81 5.35 14.97
C TRP A 281 -6.78 4.94 16.10
N ALA A 282 -6.35 4.99 17.33
CA ALA A 282 -7.22 4.74 18.49
C ALA A 282 -8.40 5.73 18.52
N LEU A 283 -8.15 7.01 18.21
CA LEU A 283 -9.21 8.02 18.13
C LEU A 283 -10.20 7.73 16.99
N VAL A 284 -9.72 7.29 15.80
CA VAL A 284 -10.59 6.80 14.72
C VAL A 284 -11.49 5.67 15.20
N CYS A 285 -10.93 4.66 15.87
CA CYS A 285 -11.69 3.54 16.39
C CYS A 285 -12.74 4.00 17.43
N LEU A 286 -12.36 4.87 18.37
CA LEU A 286 -13.26 5.40 19.40
C LEU A 286 -14.43 6.17 18.78
N ILE A 287 -14.18 7.04 17.79
CA ILE A 287 -15.24 7.80 17.13
C ILE A 287 -16.22 6.82 16.46
N LEU A 288 -15.75 5.80 15.77
CA LEU A 288 -16.61 4.84 15.06
C LEU A 288 -17.36 3.91 16.02
N ILE A 289 -16.82 3.63 17.21
CA ILE A 289 -17.49 2.86 18.28
C ILE A 289 -18.66 3.65 18.89
N LEU A 290 -18.45 4.96 19.12
CA LEU A 290 -19.40 5.81 19.85
C LEU A 290 -20.58 6.31 18.99
N SER A 291 -20.82 5.71 17.82
CA SER A 291 -21.92 6.06 16.90
C SER A 291 -21.88 7.54 16.45
N PRO A 292 -20.96 7.88 15.58
CA PRO A 292 -20.66 9.26 15.20
C PRO A 292 -21.77 9.88 14.32
N SER A 293 -21.78 11.22 14.24
CA SER A 293 -22.52 11.94 13.18
C SER A 293 -21.81 11.78 11.81
N GLN A 294 -22.50 12.09 10.72
CA GLN A 294 -21.89 12.09 9.38
C GLN A 294 -20.63 12.97 9.30
N MET A 295 -20.66 14.13 9.98
CA MET A 295 -19.51 15.03 10.06
C MET A 295 -18.32 14.37 10.76
N MET A 296 -18.56 13.65 11.85
CA MET A 296 -17.51 12.92 12.56
C MET A 296 -16.92 11.79 11.71
N ILE A 297 -17.74 11.11 10.88
CA ILE A 297 -17.23 10.11 9.95
C ILE A 297 -16.32 10.75 8.90
N ILE A 298 -16.67 11.91 8.33
CA ILE A 298 -15.75 12.63 7.41
C ILE A 298 -14.43 12.94 8.12
N PHE A 299 -14.52 13.43 9.37
CA PHE A 299 -13.32 13.73 10.17
C PHE A 299 -12.48 12.48 10.44
N THR A 300 -13.08 11.30 10.63
CA THR A 300 -12.30 10.05 10.77
C THR A 300 -11.48 9.71 9.54
N PHE A 301 -11.91 10.04 8.33
CA PHE A 301 -11.09 9.84 7.12
C PHE A 301 -9.89 10.78 7.07
N ILE A 302 -9.99 12.01 7.60
CA ILE A 302 -8.85 12.91 7.76
C ILE A 302 -7.87 12.34 8.79
N LEU A 303 -8.37 11.91 9.96
CA LEU A 303 -7.55 11.31 11.01
C LEU A 303 -6.87 10.01 10.56
N TYR A 304 -7.61 9.17 9.82
CA TYR A 304 -7.05 7.94 9.26
C TYR A 304 -5.93 8.23 8.25
N GLY A 305 -6.12 9.25 7.41
CA GLY A 305 -5.06 9.72 6.52
C GLY A 305 -3.84 10.25 7.29
N ALA A 306 -4.06 11.06 8.31
CA ALA A 306 -2.98 11.55 9.18
C ALA A 306 -2.25 10.40 9.89
N HIS A 307 -2.99 9.40 10.41
CA HIS A 307 -2.41 8.18 10.96
C HIS A 307 -1.48 7.47 9.96
N LYS A 308 -1.95 7.21 8.74
CA LYS A 308 -1.15 6.56 7.69
C LYS A 308 0.06 7.38 7.28
N GLY A 309 -0.11 8.70 7.11
CA GLY A 309 0.98 9.63 6.82
C GLY A 309 2.06 9.68 7.92
N ALA A 310 1.68 9.49 9.17
CA ALA A 310 2.63 9.39 10.28
C ALA A 310 3.28 8.00 10.36
N LEU A 311 2.49 6.92 10.20
CA LEU A 311 2.96 5.55 10.40
C LEU A 311 3.98 5.12 9.34
N GLU A 312 3.61 5.20 8.06
CA GLU A 312 4.35 4.54 6.99
C GLU A 312 5.80 5.01 6.82
N PRO A 313 6.11 6.32 6.75
CA PRO A 313 7.48 6.76 6.62
C PRO A 313 8.30 6.55 7.89
N VAL A 314 7.69 6.83 9.06
CA VAL A 314 8.40 6.78 10.34
C VAL A 314 8.72 5.34 10.75
N GLN A 315 7.80 4.40 10.49
CA GLN A 315 8.00 2.98 10.78
C GLN A 315 9.17 2.41 9.95
N LYS A 316 9.22 2.71 8.65
CA LYS A 316 10.32 2.28 7.76
C LYS A 316 11.67 2.83 8.22
N THR A 317 11.70 4.12 8.60
CA THR A 317 12.91 4.76 9.10
C THR A 317 13.36 4.13 10.42
N PHE A 318 12.42 3.91 11.35
CA PHE A 318 12.75 3.31 12.65
C PHE A 318 13.26 1.86 12.53
N VAL A 319 12.67 1.05 11.64
CA VAL A 319 13.20 -0.27 11.29
C VAL A 319 14.63 -0.19 10.77
N SER A 320 14.91 0.77 9.88
CA SER A 320 16.26 0.98 9.33
C SER A 320 17.28 1.42 10.40
N GLU A 321 16.84 2.18 11.41
CA GLU A 321 17.70 2.58 12.54
C GLU A 321 17.97 1.45 13.53
N LEU A 322 17.01 0.51 13.70
CA LEU A 322 17.17 -0.67 14.57
C LEU A 322 17.92 -1.81 13.90
N ALA A 323 18.04 -1.80 12.58
CA ALA A 323 18.68 -2.85 11.80
C ALA A 323 20.22 -2.70 11.82
N PRO A 324 20.98 -3.81 11.84
CA PRO A 324 22.43 -3.78 11.62
C PRO A 324 22.76 -3.13 10.27
N GLU A 325 23.81 -2.32 10.21
CA GLU A 325 24.19 -1.57 9.00
C GLU A 325 24.33 -2.42 7.75
N GLU A 326 24.93 -3.59 7.90
CA GLU A 326 25.17 -4.53 6.79
C GLU A 326 23.90 -5.15 6.24
N PHE A 327 22.80 -5.19 7.02
CA PHE A 327 21.56 -5.91 6.73
C PHE A 327 20.31 -5.01 6.67
N LYS A 328 20.45 -3.69 6.62
CA LYS A 328 19.32 -2.74 6.62
C LYS A 328 18.25 -3.07 5.59
N ALA A 329 18.65 -3.33 4.34
CA ALA A 329 17.71 -3.65 3.28
C ALA A 329 16.94 -4.97 3.54
N SER A 330 17.65 -5.97 4.06
CA SER A 330 17.11 -7.28 4.42
C SER A 330 16.14 -7.22 5.58
N CYS A 331 16.51 -6.46 6.61
CA CYS A 331 15.66 -6.23 7.77
C CYS A 331 14.39 -5.47 7.38
N LEU A 332 14.49 -4.46 6.52
CA LEU A 332 13.34 -3.70 6.04
C LEU A 332 12.41 -4.56 5.17
N GLY A 333 12.98 -5.36 4.27
CA GLY A 333 12.21 -6.30 3.44
C GLY A 333 11.52 -7.39 4.26
N GLY A 334 12.25 -8.01 5.20
CA GLY A 334 11.71 -9.02 6.12
C GLY A 334 10.62 -8.44 7.03
N TYR A 335 10.83 -7.23 7.56
CA TYR A 335 9.84 -6.52 8.34
C TYR A 335 8.55 -6.29 7.53
N GLN A 336 8.67 -5.73 6.33
CA GLN A 336 7.52 -5.48 5.47
C GLN A 336 6.78 -6.78 5.08
N MET A 337 7.53 -7.86 4.88
CA MET A 337 6.93 -9.17 4.60
C MET A 337 6.12 -9.69 5.78
N VAL A 338 6.63 -9.62 7.00
CA VAL A 338 5.90 -10.05 8.21
C VAL A 338 4.64 -9.21 8.41
N ILE A 339 4.74 -7.88 8.33
CA ILE A 339 3.58 -7.00 8.49
C ILE A 339 2.52 -7.24 7.40
N GLY A 340 2.95 -7.42 6.15
CA GLY A 340 2.04 -7.71 5.05
C GLY A 340 1.36 -9.08 5.19
N LEU A 341 2.05 -10.08 5.71
CA LEU A 341 1.44 -11.38 6.01
C LEU A 341 0.39 -11.28 7.14
N CYS A 342 0.60 -10.39 8.13
CA CYS A 342 -0.39 -10.13 9.18
C CYS A 342 -1.68 -9.46 8.64
N ALA A 343 -1.62 -8.80 7.48
CA ALA A 343 -2.79 -8.13 6.90
C ALA A 343 -3.89 -9.12 6.48
N LEU A 344 -3.53 -10.35 6.09
CA LEU A 344 -4.51 -11.39 5.73
C LEU A 344 -5.36 -11.79 6.96
N PRO A 345 -4.81 -12.31 8.07
CA PRO A 345 -5.61 -12.62 9.24
C PRO A 345 -6.28 -11.37 9.82
N ALA A 346 -5.64 -10.19 9.79
CA ALA A 346 -6.21 -8.95 10.31
C ALA A 346 -7.55 -8.61 9.65
N SER A 347 -7.56 -8.50 8.33
CA SER A 347 -8.78 -8.13 7.58
C SER A 347 -9.82 -9.25 7.58
N PHE A 348 -9.40 -10.52 7.58
CA PHE A 348 -10.31 -11.65 7.67
C PHE A 348 -11.01 -11.73 9.04
N ILE A 349 -10.26 -11.60 10.15
CA ILE A 349 -10.79 -11.55 11.51
C ILE A 349 -11.74 -10.35 11.66
N ALA A 350 -11.36 -9.16 11.15
CA ALA A 350 -12.23 -8.00 11.16
C ALA A 350 -13.57 -8.27 10.44
N GLY A 351 -13.53 -8.99 9.31
CA GLY A 351 -14.72 -9.40 8.59
C GLY A 351 -15.61 -10.36 9.38
N LEU A 352 -15.03 -11.36 10.03
CA LEU A 352 -15.76 -12.29 10.90
C LEU A 352 -16.39 -11.57 12.10
N LEU A 353 -15.65 -10.67 12.74
CA LEU A 353 -16.16 -9.87 13.86
C LEU A 353 -17.33 -8.98 13.40
N TRP A 354 -17.22 -8.39 12.21
CA TRP A 354 -18.29 -7.58 11.64
C TRP A 354 -19.58 -8.38 11.43
N GLU A 355 -19.47 -9.58 10.86
CA GLU A 355 -20.62 -10.46 10.60
C GLU A 355 -21.22 -11.04 11.88
N GLY A 356 -20.39 -11.46 12.82
CA GLY A 356 -20.84 -12.16 14.04
C GLY A 356 -21.29 -11.24 15.18
N LEU A 357 -20.64 -10.08 15.34
CA LEU A 357 -20.81 -9.18 16.49
C LEU A 357 -21.24 -7.75 16.10
N GLY A 358 -21.32 -7.47 14.78
CA GLY A 358 -21.76 -6.18 14.25
C GLY A 358 -20.63 -5.25 13.83
N MET A 359 -21.01 -4.15 13.14
CA MET A 359 -20.08 -3.27 12.43
C MET A 359 -19.07 -2.53 13.32
N SER A 360 -19.30 -2.42 14.62
CA SER A 360 -18.38 -1.79 15.57
C SER A 360 -17.35 -2.76 16.15
N ALA A 361 -17.59 -4.07 16.08
CA ALA A 361 -16.73 -5.08 16.70
C ALA A 361 -15.28 -5.08 16.20
N PRO A 362 -14.98 -4.92 14.90
CA PRO A 362 -13.60 -4.80 14.42
C PRO A 362 -12.85 -3.64 15.05
N PHE A 363 -13.54 -2.52 15.32
CA PHE A 363 -12.91 -1.32 15.90
C PHE A 363 -12.57 -1.51 17.38
N TYR A 364 -13.39 -2.25 18.16
CA TYR A 364 -13.03 -2.64 19.53
C TYR A 364 -11.79 -3.54 19.54
N PHE A 365 -11.74 -4.54 18.68
CA PHE A 365 -10.59 -5.43 18.56
C PHE A 365 -9.32 -4.67 18.16
N SER A 366 -9.43 -3.79 17.18
CA SER A 366 -8.31 -2.95 16.72
C SER A 366 -7.83 -1.98 17.81
N LEU A 367 -8.76 -1.35 18.53
CA LEU A 367 -8.44 -0.46 19.64
C LEU A 367 -7.66 -1.19 20.74
N PHE A 368 -8.10 -2.39 21.11
CA PHE A 368 -7.41 -3.22 22.09
C PHE A 368 -5.96 -3.53 21.65
N LEU A 369 -5.76 -4.02 20.43
CA LEU A 369 -4.42 -4.33 19.92
C LEU A 369 -3.55 -3.08 19.76
N THR A 370 -4.16 -1.94 19.45
CA THR A 370 -3.46 -0.64 19.35
C THR A 370 -2.96 -0.20 20.73
N ILE A 371 -3.76 -0.32 21.77
CA ILE A 371 -3.37 0.00 23.15
C ILE A 371 -2.22 -0.92 23.60
N VAL A 372 -2.34 -2.24 23.38
CA VAL A 372 -1.29 -3.21 23.70
C VAL A 372 0.02 -2.86 23.00
N SER A 373 -0.04 -2.60 21.69
CA SER A 373 1.14 -2.27 20.89
C SER A 373 1.73 -0.92 21.29
N GLY A 374 0.90 0.07 21.61
CA GLY A 374 1.31 1.38 22.12
C GLY A 374 2.04 1.26 23.45
N PHE A 375 1.51 0.45 24.37
CA PHE A 375 2.18 0.17 25.65
C PHE A 375 3.52 -0.53 25.43
N MET A 376 3.57 -1.57 24.61
CA MET A 376 4.82 -2.25 24.27
C MET A 376 5.84 -1.30 23.67
N LEU A 377 5.43 -0.32 22.87
CA LEU A 377 6.35 0.62 22.23
C LEU A 377 7.16 1.43 23.25
N PHE A 378 6.64 1.68 24.46
CA PHE A 378 7.41 2.36 25.51
C PHE A 378 8.68 1.60 25.94
N PHE A 379 8.71 0.29 25.79
CA PHE A 379 9.85 -0.55 26.17
C PHE A 379 10.90 -0.71 25.08
N VAL A 380 10.62 -0.26 23.85
CA VAL A 380 11.63 -0.22 22.77
C VAL A 380 12.68 0.82 23.11
N LYS A 381 13.93 0.41 23.21
CA LYS A 381 15.05 1.32 23.50
C LYS A 381 15.51 2.04 22.23
N LYS A 382 15.83 3.33 22.33
CA LYS A 382 16.55 4.03 21.26
C LYS A 382 17.95 3.43 21.13
N HIS A 383 18.36 3.06 19.92
CA HIS A 383 19.79 2.92 19.67
C HIS A 383 20.43 4.32 19.81
N ARG A 384 21.46 4.41 20.66
CA ARG A 384 22.32 5.62 20.75
C ARG A 384 23.20 5.70 19.52
#